data_db15f38d1d9bdc157163dc529cdf7bc4
#
_entry.id   db15f38d1d9bdc157163dc529cdf7bc4
#
_cell.length_a   1.000
_cell.length_b   1.000
_cell.length_c   1.000
_cell.angle_alpha   90.00
_cell.angle_beta   90.00
_cell.angle_gamma   90.00
#
_symmetry.space_group_name_H-M   'P 1'
#
loop_
_entity.id
_entity.type
_entity.pdbx_description
1 polymer ?
#
loop_
_entity_poly.entity_id
_entity_poly.type
_entity_poly.pdbx_seq_one_letter_code
_entity_poly.pdbx_strand_id
1 'polypeptide(L)'
;TLRERVAELVGTEVAIDVVAADAVRGRVTGAGADWLGIESAAGLRAAVVPLAAVASVAAAESDLLRSARPSGRRPALAERMTLGFVLRDFARRRVGVRIAVAGNATWTGTIDRAGADHLDLALHGAGEHRRTSAVTGHRMIAYPALQTVHLDGGNG
;
A
#
# COMPACT_ATOMS: atom_id res chain seq x y z
N THR A 1 -5.69 3.80 -18.82
CA THR A 1 -6.18 3.96 -17.43
C THR A 1 -5.04 4.29 -16.49
N LEU A 2 -5.35 4.84 -15.32
CA LEU A 2 -4.35 5.09 -14.28
C LEU A 2 -3.62 3.80 -13.90
N ARG A 3 -4.34 2.72 -13.74
CA ARG A 3 -3.79 1.40 -13.44
C ARG A 3 -2.73 0.99 -14.46
N GLU A 4 -3.02 1.09 -15.74
CA GLU A 4 -2.09 0.74 -16.82
C GLU A 4 -0.84 1.62 -16.78
N ARG A 5 -1.02 2.91 -16.57
CA ARG A 5 0.10 3.85 -16.48
C ARG A 5 0.99 3.59 -15.27
N VAL A 6 0.41 3.29 -14.12
CA VAL A 6 1.17 2.96 -12.91
C VAL A 6 1.97 1.67 -13.10
N ALA A 7 1.41 0.68 -13.79
CA ALA A 7 2.13 -0.56 -14.12
C ALA A 7 3.40 -0.29 -14.97
N GLU A 8 3.34 0.69 -15.86
CA GLU A 8 4.50 1.12 -16.65
C GLU A 8 5.54 1.91 -15.86
N LEU A 9 5.18 2.39 -14.65
CA LEU A 9 6.09 3.12 -13.78
C LEU A 9 6.85 2.22 -12.79
N VAL A 10 6.62 0.91 -12.81
CA VAL A 10 7.38 -0.03 -11.96
C VAL A 10 8.89 0.12 -12.22
N GLY A 11 9.66 0.27 -11.14
CA GLY A 11 11.09 0.53 -11.18
C GLY A 11 11.49 2.00 -11.22
N THR A 12 10.54 2.93 -11.31
CA THR A 12 10.82 4.37 -11.36
C THR A 12 10.54 5.07 -10.04
N GLU A 13 11.25 6.17 -9.79
CA GLU A 13 11.00 7.05 -8.65
C GLU A 13 9.78 7.92 -8.89
N VAL A 14 8.89 7.96 -7.90
CA VAL A 14 7.64 8.73 -7.96
C VAL A 14 7.35 9.40 -6.63
N ALA A 15 6.47 10.39 -6.67
CA ALA A 15 5.79 10.92 -5.49
C ALA A 15 4.28 10.76 -5.71
N ILE A 16 3.63 10.09 -4.80
CA ILE A 16 2.19 9.84 -4.85
C ILE A 16 1.50 10.74 -3.85
N ASP A 17 0.69 11.66 -4.34
CA ASP A 17 -0.23 12.40 -3.49
C ASP A 17 -1.46 11.54 -3.22
N VAL A 18 -1.81 11.44 -1.96
CA VAL A 18 -2.94 10.63 -1.49
C VAL A 18 -4.05 11.57 -1.05
N VAL A 19 -5.29 11.21 -1.33
CA VAL A 19 -6.46 12.10 -1.15
C VAL A 19 -6.59 12.63 0.28
N ALA A 20 -6.35 11.80 1.28
CA ALA A 20 -6.58 12.15 2.68
C ALA A 20 -5.47 11.64 3.62
N ALA A 21 -4.23 11.63 3.15
CA ALA A 21 -3.07 11.25 3.94
C ALA A 21 -1.80 11.93 3.39
N ASP A 22 -0.68 11.74 4.07
CA ASP A 22 0.62 12.26 3.63
C ASP A 22 1.05 11.59 2.32
N ALA A 23 1.74 12.35 1.48
CA ALA A 23 2.31 11.85 0.23
C ALA A 23 3.30 10.71 0.50
N VAL A 24 3.34 9.76 -0.43
CA VAL A 24 4.28 8.63 -0.39
C VAL A 24 5.29 8.80 -1.51
N ARG A 25 6.57 8.75 -1.17
CA ARG A 25 7.68 8.92 -2.12
C ARG A 25 8.56 7.68 -2.16
N GLY A 26 9.00 7.32 -3.33
CA GLY A 26 9.93 6.23 -3.51
C GLY A 26 9.83 5.58 -4.88
N ARG A 27 10.37 4.38 -4.98
CA ARG A 27 10.35 3.58 -6.19
C ARG A 27 9.10 2.72 -6.23
N VAL A 28 8.42 2.69 -7.36
CA VAL A 28 7.31 1.76 -7.57
C VAL A 28 7.88 0.35 -7.67
N THR A 29 7.50 -0.52 -6.75
CA THR A 29 7.98 -1.92 -6.70
C THR A 29 7.00 -2.90 -7.33
N GLY A 30 5.74 -2.53 -7.43
CA GLY A 30 4.72 -3.35 -8.04
C GLY A 30 3.44 -2.59 -8.27
N ALA A 31 2.61 -3.11 -9.14
CA ALA A 31 1.29 -2.60 -9.42
C ALA A 31 0.33 -3.77 -9.55
N GLY A 32 -0.78 -3.71 -8.85
CA GLY A 32 -1.82 -4.73 -8.89
C GLY A 32 -3.07 -4.29 -9.64
N ALA A 33 -4.14 -5.01 -9.44
CA ALA A 33 -5.41 -4.70 -10.07
C ALA A 33 -5.98 -3.36 -9.58
N ASP A 34 -5.76 -3.02 -8.31
CA ASP A 34 -6.34 -1.85 -7.63
C ASP A 34 -5.42 -1.26 -6.56
N TRP A 35 -4.12 -1.50 -6.65
CA TRP A 35 -3.11 -1.01 -5.70
C TRP A 35 -1.77 -0.81 -6.40
N LEU A 36 -0.88 -0.08 -5.72
CA LEU A 36 0.54 -0.01 -6.08
C LEU A 36 1.40 -0.14 -4.82
N GLY A 37 2.59 -0.71 -5.01
CA GLY A 37 3.61 -0.81 -3.97
C GLY A 37 4.70 0.22 -4.19
N ILE A 38 5.18 0.82 -3.10
CA ILE A 38 6.28 1.79 -3.12
C ILE A 38 7.27 1.41 -2.03
N GLU A 39 8.55 1.54 -2.36
CA GLU A 39 9.64 1.38 -1.42
C GLU A 39 10.42 2.69 -1.33
N SER A 40 10.72 3.14 -0.11
CA SER A 40 11.51 4.35 0.09
C SER A 40 12.91 4.20 -0.52
N ALA A 41 13.53 5.33 -0.88
CA ALA A 41 14.85 5.37 -1.54
C ALA A 41 15.94 4.60 -0.77
N ALA A 42 15.82 4.49 0.55
CA ALA A 42 16.75 3.73 1.39
C ALA A 42 16.42 2.22 1.48
N GLY A 43 15.37 1.75 0.82
CA GLY A 43 14.93 0.34 0.90
C GLY A 43 14.41 -0.09 2.27
N LEU A 44 14.27 0.86 3.20
CA LEU A 44 13.95 0.58 4.61
C LEU A 44 12.45 0.55 4.90
N ARG A 45 11.62 1.08 4.01
CA ARG A 45 10.18 1.19 4.23
C ARG A 45 9.44 0.89 2.94
N ALA A 46 8.44 0.04 3.06
CA ALA A 46 7.53 -0.27 1.98
C ALA A 46 6.13 0.21 2.34
N ALA A 47 5.37 0.60 1.34
CA ALA A 47 3.97 0.99 1.48
C ALA A 47 3.14 0.43 0.34
N VAL A 48 1.89 0.14 0.63
CA VAL A 48 0.87 -0.19 -0.37
C VAL A 48 -0.15 0.95 -0.39
N VAL A 49 -0.45 1.44 -1.58
CA VAL A 49 -1.42 2.52 -1.78
C VAL A 49 -2.54 1.99 -2.67
N PRO A 50 -3.79 1.99 -2.20
CA PRO A 50 -4.93 1.69 -3.05
C PRO A 50 -5.01 2.71 -4.20
N LEU A 51 -5.27 2.26 -5.43
CA LEU A 51 -5.41 3.18 -6.57
C LEU A 51 -6.55 4.18 -6.34
N ALA A 52 -7.61 3.78 -5.65
CA ALA A 52 -8.73 4.66 -5.31
C ALA A 52 -8.32 5.84 -4.40
N ALA A 53 -7.20 5.73 -3.67
CA ALA A 53 -6.70 6.78 -2.80
C ALA A 53 -5.69 7.71 -3.49
N VAL A 54 -5.24 7.39 -4.69
CA VAL A 54 -4.28 8.20 -5.44
C VAL A 54 -4.93 9.47 -5.95
N ALA A 55 -4.42 10.62 -5.52
CA ALA A 55 -4.84 11.93 -6.03
C ALA A 55 -4.00 12.36 -7.24
N SER A 56 -2.68 12.18 -7.17
CA SER A 56 -1.78 12.47 -8.27
C SER A 56 -0.51 11.62 -8.18
N VAL A 57 0.17 11.50 -9.31
CA VAL A 57 1.48 10.85 -9.42
C VAL A 57 2.44 11.84 -10.06
N ALA A 58 3.50 12.17 -9.34
CA ALA A 58 4.61 12.97 -9.87
C ALA A 58 5.78 12.05 -10.21
N ALA A 59 6.32 12.21 -11.38
CA ALA A 59 7.51 11.49 -11.87
C ALA A 59 8.26 12.37 -12.85
N ALA A 60 9.45 11.95 -13.30
CA ALA A 60 10.15 12.63 -14.37
C ALA A 60 9.30 12.67 -15.65
N GLU A 61 9.41 13.75 -16.42
CA GLU A 61 8.64 13.92 -17.66
C GLU A 61 8.78 12.73 -18.60
N SER A 62 10.01 12.25 -18.79
CA SER A 62 10.29 11.09 -19.65
C SER A 62 9.56 9.83 -19.18
N ASP A 63 9.45 9.61 -17.87
CA ASP A 63 8.74 8.47 -17.31
C ASP A 63 7.22 8.60 -17.51
N LEU A 64 6.68 9.80 -17.28
CA LEU A 64 5.26 10.06 -17.52
C LEU A 64 4.88 9.87 -18.99
N LEU A 65 5.72 10.38 -19.90
CA LEU A 65 5.48 10.22 -21.35
C LEU A 65 5.60 8.75 -21.78
N ARG A 66 6.59 8.05 -21.27
CA ARG A 66 6.77 6.61 -21.53
C ARG A 66 5.56 5.81 -21.03
N SER A 67 5.06 6.12 -19.85
CA SER A 67 3.90 5.42 -19.26
C SER A 67 2.60 5.62 -20.06
N ALA A 68 2.52 6.69 -20.86
CA ALA A 68 1.35 6.99 -21.67
C ALA A 68 1.31 6.22 -22.99
N ARG A 69 2.40 5.57 -23.38
CA ARG A 69 2.51 4.82 -24.63
C ARG A 69 2.11 3.37 -24.43
N PRO A 70 1.36 2.75 -25.36
CA PRO A 70 1.13 1.31 -25.33
C PRO A 70 2.47 0.58 -25.42
N SER A 71 2.81 -0.24 -24.43
CA SER A 71 4.09 -0.94 -24.41
C SER A 71 4.07 -2.28 -25.13
N GLY A 72 2.91 -2.85 -25.36
CA GLY A 72 2.75 -4.19 -25.92
C GLY A 72 3.28 -5.32 -25.01
N ARG A 73 3.75 -5.00 -23.79
CA ARG A 73 4.23 -6.01 -22.87
C ARG A 73 3.08 -6.84 -22.31
N ARG A 74 3.39 -8.08 -21.93
CA ARG A 74 2.42 -8.90 -21.20
C ARG A 74 2.29 -8.40 -19.76
N PRO A 75 1.05 -8.25 -19.24
CA PRO A 75 0.85 -7.94 -17.84
C PRO A 75 1.53 -8.99 -16.94
N ALA A 76 2.24 -8.52 -15.90
CA ALA A 76 2.79 -9.39 -14.88
C ALA A 76 1.66 -10.06 -14.08
N LEU A 77 1.92 -11.21 -13.50
CA LEU A 77 0.94 -11.90 -12.65
C LEU A 77 0.45 -10.99 -11.51
N ALA A 78 1.35 -10.21 -10.90
CA ALA A 78 1.03 -9.27 -9.85
C ALA A 78 -0.05 -8.25 -10.24
N GLU A 79 -0.16 -7.89 -11.51
CA GLU A 79 -1.15 -6.93 -12.01
C GLU A 79 -2.60 -7.45 -11.92
N ARG A 80 -2.76 -8.74 -11.72
CA ARG A 80 -4.07 -9.38 -11.49
C ARG A 80 -4.43 -9.50 -10.02
N MET A 81 -3.45 -9.30 -9.13
CA MET A 81 -3.65 -9.43 -7.69
C MET A 81 -4.40 -8.21 -7.17
N THR A 82 -5.43 -8.45 -6.36
CA THR A 82 -6.20 -7.40 -5.71
C THR A 82 -5.56 -6.93 -4.42
N LEU A 83 -5.95 -5.75 -3.96
CA LEU A 83 -5.57 -5.24 -2.63
C LEU A 83 -5.94 -6.24 -1.53
N GLY A 84 -7.16 -6.80 -1.59
CA GLY A 84 -7.59 -7.82 -0.62
C GLY A 84 -6.67 -9.02 -0.56
N PHE A 85 -6.14 -9.47 -1.70
CA PHE A 85 -5.17 -10.56 -1.75
C PHE A 85 -3.86 -10.18 -1.01
N VAL A 86 -3.35 -8.97 -1.27
CA VAL A 86 -2.13 -8.46 -0.61
C VAL A 86 -2.33 -8.34 0.90
N LEU A 87 -3.47 -7.80 1.33
CA LEU A 87 -3.79 -7.64 2.75
C LEU A 87 -3.98 -8.99 3.46
N ARG A 88 -4.54 -9.98 2.78
CA ARG A 88 -4.62 -11.37 3.31
C ARG A 88 -3.24 -11.97 3.49
N ASP A 89 -2.30 -11.70 2.58
CA ASP A 89 -0.92 -12.13 2.73
C ASP A 89 -0.26 -11.49 3.95
N PHE A 90 -0.47 -10.19 4.17
CA PHE A 90 0.04 -9.50 5.37
C PHE A 90 -0.56 -10.09 6.65
N ALA A 91 -1.86 -10.41 6.66
CA ALA A 91 -2.51 -11.06 7.78
C ALA A 91 -1.89 -12.43 8.07
N ARG A 92 -1.68 -13.24 7.05
CA ARG A 92 -1.12 -14.59 7.17
C ARG A 92 0.33 -14.54 7.70
N ARG A 93 1.12 -13.59 7.23
CA ARG A 93 2.53 -13.41 7.66
C ARG A 93 2.67 -12.64 8.96
N ARG A 94 1.58 -12.14 9.52
CA ARG A 94 1.59 -11.34 10.75
C ARG A 94 2.49 -10.11 10.67
N VAL A 95 2.46 -9.41 9.55
CA VAL A 95 3.26 -8.22 9.35
C VAL A 95 2.69 -7.07 10.18
N GLY A 96 3.55 -6.34 10.90
CA GLY A 96 3.17 -5.08 11.55
C GLY A 96 2.93 -4.00 10.51
N VAL A 97 1.88 -3.22 10.67
CA VAL A 97 1.48 -2.18 9.71
C VAL A 97 1.11 -0.88 10.42
N ARG A 98 1.25 0.22 9.68
CA ARG A 98 0.69 1.52 10.04
C ARG A 98 -0.25 1.94 8.92
N ILE A 99 -1.53 2.06 9.24
CA ILE A 99 -2.59 2.32 8.27
C ILE A 99 -3.10 3.74 8.45
N ALA A 100 -3.03 4.54 7.38
CA ALA A 100 -3.70 5.84 7.30
C ALA A 100 -5.09 5.65 6.69
N VAL A 101 -6.09 6.22 7.32
CA VAL A 101 -7.50 6.12 6.94
C VAL A 101 -8.04 7.51 6.64
N ALA A 102 -9.02 7.61 5.77
CA ALA A 102 -9.74 8.85 5.51
C ALA A 102 -10.32 9.41 6.82
N GLY A 103 -10.23 10.74 7.01
CA GLY A 103 -10.63 11.38 8.26
C GLY A 103 -9.47 11.64 9.23
N ASN A 104 -8.24 11.60 8.73
CA ASN A 104 -6.99 11.90 9.47
C ASN A 104 -6.68 10.93 10.63
N ALA A 105 -7.18 9.70 10.58
CA ALA A 105 -6.83 8.67 11.55
C ALA A 105 -5.66 7.84 11.03
N THR A 106 -4.75 7.51 11.92
CA THR A 106 -3.66 6.55 11.67
C THR A 106 -3.64 5.51 12.77
N TRP A 107 -3.61 4.26 12.36
CA TRP A 107 -3.65 3.11 13.28
C TRP A 107 -2.44 2.23 13.06
N THR A 108 -1.81 1.80 14.15
CA THR A 108 -0.66 0.89 14.12
C THR A 108 -1.06 -0.44 14.74
N GLY A 109 -0.65 -1.55 14.13
CA GLY A 109 -0.98 -2.87 14.63
C GLY A 109 -0.69 -3.99 13.64
N THR A 110 -1.43 -5.07 13.77
CA THR A 110 -1.33 -6.25 12.92
C THR A 110 -2.71 -6.57 12.32
N ILE A 111 -2.75 -6.87 11.04
CA ILE A 111 -3.97 -7.30 10.38
C ILE A 111 -4.26 -8.74 10.82
N ASP A 112 -5.36 -8.95 11.52
CA ASP A 112 -5.80 -10.28 11.95
C ASP A 112 -6.53 -11.01 10.83
N ARG A 113 -7.32 -10.28 10.05
CA ARG A 113 -8.12 -10.81 8.96
C ARG A 113 -8.31 -9.76 7.87
N ALA A 114 -8.28 -10.18 6.62
CA ALA A 114 -8.68 -9.36 5.48
C ALA A 114 -9.84 -10.05 4.74
N GLY A 115 -10.97 -9.38 4.69
CA GLY A 115 -12.17 -9.85 3.99
C GLY A 115 -12.22 -9.37 2.54
N ALA A 116 -13.41 -9.41 1.95
CA ALA A 116 -13.62 -8.97 0.56
C ALA A 116 -13.55 -7.45 0.42
N ASP A 117 -14.00 -6.70 1.42
CA ASP A 117 -14.15 -5.24 1.38
C ASP A 117 -13.70 -4.51 2.65
N HIS A 118 -13.14 -5.24 3.61
CA HIS A 118 -12.68 -4.71 4.89
C HIS A 118 -11.57 -5.58 5.48
N LEU A 119 -10.89 -5.04 6.50
CA LEU A 119 -9.93 -5.79 7.32
C LEU A 119 -10.20 -5.57 8.81
N ASP A 120 -9.74 -6.51 9.62
CA ASP A 120 -9.70 -6.39 11.07
C ASP A 120 -8.25 -6.14 11.51
N LEU A 121 -8.04 -5.05 12.24
CA LEU A 121 -6.75 -4.63 12.74
C LEU A 121 -6.71 -4.74 14.27
N ALA A 122 -5.76 -5.47 14.81
CA ALA A 122 -5.42 -5.45 16.23
C ALA A 122 -4.42 -4.33 16.49
N LEU A 123 -4.79 -3.37 17.34
CA LEU A 123 -3.98 -2.20 17.64
C LEU A 123 -2.92 -2.54 18.68
N HIS A 124 -1.67 -2.20 18.38
CA HIS A 124 -0.54 -2.28 19.32
C HIS A 124 0.53 -1.26 18.89
N GLY A 125 1.54 -1.05 19.74
CA GLY A 125 2.61 -0.12 19.44
C GLY A 125 3.46 -0.57 18.24
N ALA A 126 4.09 0.38 17.56
CA ALA A 126 5.03 0.11 16.48
C ALA A 126 6.22 -0.71 17.02
N GLY A 127 6.62 -1.74 16.28
CA GLY A 127 7.70 -2.64 16.67
C GLY A 127 7.32 -3.65 17.75
N GLU A 128 6.13 -3.59 18.32
CA GLU A 128 5.63 -4.61 19.23
C GLU A 128 5.08 -5.79 18.46
N HIS A 129 5.30 -6.99 18.99
CA HIS A 129 4.65 -8.18 18.47
C HIS A 129 3.17 -8.20 18.88
N ARG A 130 2.32 -8.74 18.01
CA ARG A 130 0.93 -8.95 18.37
C ARG A 130 0.84 -10.02 19.47
N ARG A 131 0.70 -9.54 20.68
CA ARG A 131 0.40 -10.35 21.86
C ARG A 131 -0.90 -9.87 22.46
N THR A 132 -1.68 -10.75 23.06
CA THR A 132 -2.93 -10.38 23.71
C THR A 132 -2.74 -9.25 24.73
N SER A 133 -1.62 -9.26 25.47
CA SER A 133 -1.28 -8.22 26.45
C SER A 133 -0.88 -6.87 25.85
N ALA A 134 -0.42 -6.85 24.59
CA ALA A 134 0.01 -5.62 23.91
C ALA A 134 -1.14 -4.99 23.09
N VAL A 135 -2.20 -5.73 22.80
CA VAL A 135 -3.33 -5.24 22.01
C VAL A 135 -4.19 -4.30 22.85
N THR A 136 -4.33 -3.05 22.39
CA THR A 136 -5.09 -1.99 23.06
C THR A 136 -6.49 -1.81 22.51
N GLY A 137 -6.81 -2.46 21.41
CA GLY A 137 -8.12 -2.38 20.78
C GLY A 137 -8.13 -3.04 19.41
N HIS A 138 -9.28 -3.02 18.78
CA HIS A 138 -9.48 -3.56 17.45
C HIS A 138 -10.24 -2.57 16.58
N ARG A 139 -9.96 -2.58 15.27
CA ARG A 139 -10.67 -1.78 14.27
C ARG A 139 -11.05 -2.65 13.09
N MET A 140 -12.28 -2.52 12.65
CA MET A 140 -12.73 -3.00 11.35
C MET A 140 -12.64 -1.83 10.39
N ILE A 141 -11.81 -1.93 9.36
CA ILE A 141 -11.52 -0.83 8.43
C ILE A 141 -12.00 -1.22 7.04
N ALA A 142 -12.90 -0.42 6.49
CA ALA A 142 -13.40 -0.59 5.12
C ALA A 142 -12.31 -0.22 4.11
N TYR A 143 -12.15 -1.01 3.05
CA TYR A 143 -11.13 -0.76 2.03
C TYR A 143 -11.26 0.61 1.35
N PRO A 144 -12.47 1.13 1.05
CA PRO A 144 -12.59 2.47 0.48
C PRO A 144 -12.05 3.60 1.38
N ALA A 145 -11.93 3.38 2.67
CA ALA A 145 -11.35 4.33 3.61
C ALA A 145 -9.82 4.28 3.67
N LEU A 146 -9.21 3.20 3.20
CA LEU A 146 -7.76 3.04 3.23
C LEU A 146 -7.08 4.07 2.34
N GLN A 147 -6.06 4.74 2.88
CA GLN A 147 -5.24 5.69 2.16
C GLN A 147 -3.84 5.13 1.90
N THR A 148 -3.17 4.68 2.93
CA THR A 148 -1.86 4.02 2.82
C THR A 148 -1.76 2.90 3.84
N VAL A 149 -1.03 1.85 3.48
CA VAL A 149 -0.63 0.78 4.38
C VAL A 149 0.89 0.72 4.37
N HIS A 150 1.52 1.26 5.41
CA HIS A 150 2.96 1.19 5.59
C HIS A 150 3.31 -0.08 6.33
N LEU A 151 4.31 -0.82 5.82
CA LEU A 151 4.85 -1.98 6.48
C LEU A 151 5.88 -1.52 7.52
N ASP A 152 5.77 -2.02 8.75
CA ASP A 152 6.83 -1.85 9.72
C ASP A 152 8.06 -2.59 9.19
N GLY A 153 9.19 -1.88 9.11
CA GLY A 153 10.46 -2.49 8.78
C GLY A 153 10.78 -3.56 9.81
N GLY A 154 10.50 -4.81 9.48
CA GLY A 154 10.83 -5.92 10.34
C GLY A 154 12.34 -5.96 10.50
N ASN A 155 12.83 -5.69 11.69
CA ASN A 155 14.08 -6.27 12.12
C ASN A 155 13.84 -7.77 12.17
N GLY A 156 14.15 -8.40 11.05
CA GLY A 156 14.23 -9.86 11.03
C GLY A 156 15.34 -10.36 11.91
#